data_dc5d31066dd3f54e14d147e8b15b665a
#
_entry.id   dc5d31066dd3f54e14d147e8b15b665a
#
_cell.length_a   1.000
_cell.length_b   1.000
_cell.length_c   1.000
_cell.angle_alpha   90.00
_cell.angle_beta   90.00
_cell.angle_gamma   90.00
#
_symmetry.space_group_name_H-M   'P 1'
#
loop_
_entity.id
_entity.type
_entity.pdbx_description
1 polymer ?
#
loop_
_entity_poly.entity_id
_entity_poly.type
_entity_poly.pdbx_seq_one_letter_code
_entity_poly.pdbx_strand_id
1 'polypeptide(L)'
;EDPQVYYPEAILTVNLGASNALALVHVGGGATNEIYEVFAFIGCDAIYTTVDSNGTLEPAGFIVGASTQYAFGLACTPEGFVQRESWFVGSGDDWENEPWDITDDEYEYDPNRGHFALLSSKTIQLTWSEIQDQDISLCHFDCPGAGAGC
;
A
#
# COMPACT_ATOMS: atom_id res chain seq x y z
N GLU A 1 7.45 18.40 29.02
CA GLU A 1 6.88 17.24 28.30
C GLU A 1 8.01 16.68 27.44
N ASP A 2 8.49 15.48 27.76
CA ASP A 2 9.46 14.79 26.91
C ASP A 2 8.82 14.52 25.56
N PRO A 3 9.50 14.82 24.44
CA PRO A 3 9.02 14.41 23.14
C PRO A 3 8.94 12.88 23.15
N GLN A 4 7.75 12.33 22.93
CA GLN A 4 7.60 10.90 22.74
C GLN A 4 8.43 10.52 21.53
N VAL A 5 9.55 9.86 21.75
CA VAL A 5 10.33 9.27 20.67
C VAL A 5 9.52 8.09 20.16
N TYR A 6 8.88 8.27 19.03
CA TYR A 6 8.17 7.20 18.33
C TYR A 6 9.24 6.27 17.75
N TYR A 7 9.36 5.09 18.30
CA TYR A 7 10.15 4.04 17.66
C TYR A 7 9.25 3.35 16.65
N PRO A 8 9.64 3.26 15.36
CA PRO A 8 8.87 2.54 14.39
C PRO A 8 8.76 1.07 14.82
N GLU A 9 7.52 0.56 14.93
CA GLU A 9 7.27 -0.80 15.42
C GLU A 9 7.68 -1.89 14.44
N ALA A 10 7.74 -1.56 13.14
CA ALA A 10 8.17 -2.47 12.10
C ALA A 10 8.91 -1.72 11.00
N ILE A 11 10.02 -2.28 10.55
CA ILE A 11 10.75 -1.84 9.36
C ILE A 11 10.88 -3.05 8.44
N LEU A 12 10.33 -2.94 7.24
CA LEU A 12 10.48 -3.92 6.19
C LEU A 12 11.42 -3.38 5.11
N THR A 13 12.47 -4.12 4.81
CA THR A 13 13.38 -3.77 3.70
C THR A 13 12.89 -4.46 2.43
N VAL A 14 12.63 -3.68 1.39
CA VAL A 14 12.21 -4.15 0.08
C VAL A 14 13.29 -3.82 -0.93
N ASN A 15 13.67 -4.80 -1.75
CA ASN A 15 14.59 -4.60 -2.86
C ASN A 15 13.80 -4.49 -4.16
N LEU A 16 13.79 -3.31 -4.75
CA LEU A 16 13.27 -3.09 -6.09
C LEU A 16 14.41 -3.21 -7.10
N GLY A 17 14.51 -4.38 -7.76
CA GLY A 17 15.63 -4.63 -8.67
C GLY A 17 17.00 -4.68 -8.00
N ALA A 18 18.07 -4.65 -8.80
CA ALA A 18 19.43 -4.96 -8.36
C ALA A 18 20.12 -3.88 -7.50
N SER A 19 19.54 -2.70 -7.30
CA SER A 19 20.23 -1.57 -6.67
C SER A 19 19.37 -0.62 -5.83
N ASN A 20 18.09 -0.85 -5.72
CA ASN A 20 17.18 0.07 -5.00
C ASN A 20 16.62 -0.61 -3.76
N ALA A 21 17.27 -0.43 -2.62
CA ALA A 21 16.72 -0.85 -1.34
C ALA A 21 15.82 0.25 -0.79
N LEU A 22 14.58 -0.10 -0.49
CA LEU A 22 13.62 0.75 0.18
C LEU A 22 13.30 0.17 1.56
N ALA A 23 12.96 1.02 2.50
CA ALA A 23 12.38 0.61 3.77
C ALA A 23 10.94 1.10 3.85
N LEU A 24 10.03 0.19 4.16
CA LEU A 24 8.68 0.54 4.60
C LEU A 24 8.70 0.60 6.13
N VAL A 25 8.31 1.74 6.64
CA VAL A 25 8.32 2.02 8.08
C VAL A 25 6.89 2.20 8.53
N HIS A 26 6.44 1.37 9.46
CA HIS A 26 5.13 1.54 10.08
C HIS A 26 5.12 2.83 10.91
N VAL A 27 4.30 3.79 10.55
CA VAL A 27 4.25 5.11 11.17
C VAL A 27 2.97 5.38 11.94
N GLY A 28 1.98 4.54 11.79
CA GLY A 28 0.71 4.69 12.46
C GLY A 28 -0.37 3.81 11.88
N GLY A 29 -1.59 4.02 12.33
CA GLY A 29 -2.76 3.29 11.86
C GLY A 29 -3.91 3.41 12.85
N GLY A 30 -4.99 2.74 12.51
CA GLY A 30 -6.18 2.60 13.35
C GLY A 30 -6.35 1.16 13.86
N ALA A 31 -7.54 0.85 14.33
CA ALA A 31 -7.86 -0.50 14.77
C ALA A 31 -7.92 -1.54 13.63
N THR A 32 -8.02 -1.08 12.39
CA THR A 32 -8.30 -1.91 11.20
C THR A 32 -7.36 -1.64 10.03
N ASN A 33 -6.45 -0.69 10.14
CA ASN A 33 -5.49 -0.37 9.09
C ASN A 33 -4.15 0.09 9.67
N GLU A 34 -3.10 -0.10 8.91
CA GLU A 34 -1.73 0.31 9.19
C GLU A 34 -1.22 1.20 8.05
N ILE A 35 -0.44 2.21 8.40
CA ILE A 35 0.15 3.16 7.45
C ILE A 35 1.65 2.95 7.45
N TYR A 36 2.19 2.75 6.24
CA TYR A 36 3.62 2.60 6.00
C TYR A 36 4.13 3.77 5.17
N GLU A 37 5.16 4.45 5.65
CA GLU A 37 5.93 5.40 4.86
C GLU A 37 7.14 4.73 4.23
N VAL A 38 7.54 5.21 3.05
CA VAL A 38 8.63 4.62 2.28
C VAL A 38 9.84 5.52 2.30
N PHE A 39 10.98 4.92 2.65
CA PHE A 39 12.29 5.57 2.67
C PHE A 39 13.22 4.89 1.68
N ALA A 40 14.00 5.68 0.96
CA ALA A 40 15.11 5.20 0.15
C ALA A 40 16.43 5.35 0.91
N PHE A 41 17.38 4.46 0.64
CA PHE A 41 18.73 4.57 1.18
C PHE A 41 19.70 5.05 0.10
N ILE A 42 20.34 6.20 0.36
CA ILE A 42 21.41 6.74 -0.48
C ILE A 42 22.67 6.79 0.36
N GLY A 43 23.57 5.85 0.13
CA GLY A 43 24.75 5.66 1.00
C GLY A 43 24.33 5.20 2.40
N CYS A 44 24.58 6.04 3.41
CA CYS A 44 24.18 5.78 4.80
C CYS A 44 22.98 6.63 5.25
N ASP A 45 22.41 7.42 4.36
CA ASP A 45 21.30 8.32 4.67
C ASP A 45 19.98 7.70 4.23
N ALA A 46 18.99 7.72 5.13
CA ALA A 46 17.60 7.42 4.80
C ALA A 46 16.90 8.71 4.40
N ILE A 47 16.31 8.74 3.21
CA ILE A 47 15.56 9.88 2.71
C ILE A 47 14.10 9.51 2.51
N TYR A 48 13.19 10.45 2.78
CA TYR A 48 11.79 10.27 2.41
C TYR A 48 11.67 10.16 0.91
N THR A 49 10.89 9.18 0.47
CA THR A 49 10.39 9.16 -0.90
C THR A 49 9.11 9.98 -0.99
N THR A 50 8.76 10.41 -2.20
CA THR A 50 7.57 11.19 -2.46
C THR A 50 6.67 10.52 -3.49
N VAL A 51 5.41 10.86 -3.47
CA VAL A 51 4.42 10.48 -4.48
C VAL A 51 3.71 11.74 -4.98
N ASP A 52 3.31 11.77 -6.24
CA ASP A 52 2.49 12.86 -6.76
C ASP A 52 1.03 12.65 -6.34
N SER A 53 0.52 13.57 -5.55
CA SER A 53 -0.89 13.63 -5.17
C SER A 53 -1.49 14.91 -5.74
N ASN A 54 -2.19 14.79 -6.86
CA ASN A 54 -2.87 15.90 -7.52
C ASN A 54 -1.95 17.11 -7.85
N GLY A 55 -0.73 16.82 -8.28
CA GLY A 55 0.28 17.85 -8.62
C GLY A 55 1.05 18.40 -7.42
N THR A 56 0.90 17.80 -6.25
CA THR A 56 1.68 18.11 -5.04
C THR A 56 2.51 16.89 -4.66
N LEU A 57 3.80 17.08 -4.39
CA LEU A 57 4.66 16.03 -3.89
C LEU A 57 4.42 15.87 -2.38
N GLU A 58 3.96 14.69 -1.99
CA GLU A 58 3.74 14.31 -0.59
C GLU A 58 4.67 13.14 -0.21
N PRO A 59 4.97 12.91 1.07
CA PRO A 59 5.64 11.70 1.49
C PRO A 59 4.89 10.45 0.98
N ALA A 60 5.63 9.50 0.39
CA ALA A 60 5.01 8.27 -0.10
C ALA A 60 4.58 7.42 1.07
N GLY A 61 3.27 7.26 1.21
CA GLY A 61 2.63 6.45 2.24
C GLY A 61 1.63 5.49 1.62
N PHE A 62 1.63 4.25 2.13
CA PHE A 62 0.72 3.19 1.70
C PHE A 62 -0.05 2.64 2.88
N ILE A 63 -1.26 2.18 2.62
CA ILE A 63 -2.19 1.67 3.62
C ILE A 63 -2.38 0.17 3.42
N VAL A 64 -2.40 -0.58 4.51
CA VAL A 64 -2.75 -2.01 4.52
C VAL A 64 -3.74 -2.26 5.65
N GLY A 65 -4.74 -3.09 5.41
CA GLY A 65 -5.73 -3.43 6.43
C GLY A 65 -7.13 -3.58 5.87
N ALA A 66 -8.07 -3.94 6.71
CA ALA A 66 -9.44 -4.16 6.29
C ALA A 66 -10.46 -3.86 7.40
N SER A 67 -11.67 -3.54 6.96
CA SER A 67 -12.88 -3.50 7.79
C SER A 67 -14.04 -4.12 7.01
N THR A 68 -15.24 -4.05 7.56
CA THR A 68 -16.44 -4.57 6.87
C THR A 68 -16.84 -3.80 5.61
N GLN A 69 -16.26 -2.62 5.37
CA GLN A 69 -16.64 -1.73 4.27
C GLN A 69 -15.48 -1.38 3.33
N TYR A 70 -14.26 -1.70 3.71
CA TYR A 70 -13.09 -1.45 2.89
C TYR A 70 -11.97 -2.45 3.18
N ALA A 71 -11.09 -2.60 2.20
CA ALA A 71 -9.82 -3.30 2.39
C ALA A 71 -8.72 -2.62 1.56
N PHE A 72 -7.52 -2.59 2.11
CA PHE A 72 -6.33 -2.03 1.48
C PHE A 72 -5.23 -3.07 1.44
N GLY A 73 -4.64 -3.25 0.28
CA GLY A 73 -3.52 -4.15 0.07
C GLY A 73 -2.35 -3.44 -0.58
N LEU A 74 -1.16 -3.94 -0.35
CA LEU A 74 0.07 -3.47 -0.97
C LEU A 74 0.86 -4.65 -1.50
N ALA A 75 1.21 -4.62 -2.77
CA ALA A 75 2.08 -5.61 -3.39
C ALA A 75 3.34 -4.94 -3.96
N CYS A 76 4.48 -5.61 -3.82
CA CYS A 76 5.71 -5.18 -4.45
C CYS A 76 5.79 -5.67 -5.89
N THR A 77 6.23 -4.80 -6.79
CA THR A 77 6.65 -5.14 -8.15
C THR A 77 8.16 -4.95 -8.29
N PRO A 78 8.79 -5.43 -9.37
CA PRO A 78 10.21 -5.17 -9.61
C PRO A 78 10.55 -3.68 -9.72
N GLU A 79 9.60 -2.85 -10.13
CA GLU A 79 9.76 -1.44 -10.40
C GLU A 79 9.19 -0.53 -9.29
N GLY A 80 8.32 -1.08 -8.40
CA GLY A 80 7.65 -0.24 -7.40
C GLY A 80 6.61 -0.98 -6.59
N PHE A 81 5.41 -0.44 -6.51
CA PHE A 81 4.30 -0.98 -5.73
C PHE A 81 2.98 -0.94 -6.49
N VAL A 82 2.09 -1.87 -6.14
CA VAL A 82 0.65 -1.77 -6.42
C VAL A 82 -0.07 -1.56 -5.11
N GLN A 83 -0.75 -0.43 -4.97
CA GLN A 83 -1.71 -0.18 -3.89
C GLN A 83 -3.09 -0.61 -4.36
N ARG A 84 -3.71 -1.54 -3.66
CA ARG A 84 -5.10 -1.92 -3.89
C ARG A 84 -5.99 -1.24 -2.87
N GLU A 85 -7.03 -0.59 -3.36
CA GLU A 85 -8.12 -0.06 -2.55
C GLU A 85 -9.42 -0.77 -2.93
N SER A 86 -10.11 -1.30 -1.95
CA SER A 86 -11.38 -2.01 -2.16
C SER A 86 -12.43 -1.40 -1.26
N TRP A 87 -13.54 -0.96 -1.86
CA TRP A 87 -14.63 -0.30 -1.18
C TRP A 87 -15.93 -1.02 -1.46
N PHE A 88 -16.66 -1.35 -0.39
CA PHE A 88 -18.03 -1.83 -0.50
C PHE A 88 -18.92 -0.67 -0.96
N VAL A 89 -19.59 -0.85 -2.10
CA VAL A 89 -20.48 0.18 -2.70
C VAL A 89 -21.95 -0.25 -2.72
N GLY A 90 -22.25 -1.40 -2.11
CA GLY A 90 -23.61 -1.87 -1.93
C GLY A 90 -24.41 -1.01 -0.94
N SER A 91 -25.71 -1.21 -0.92
CA SER A 91 -26.65 -0.43 -0.10
C SER A 91 -27.40 -1.25 0.94
N GLY A 92 -27.19 -2.55 0.97
CA GLY A 92 -27.96 -3.48 1.79
C GLY A 92 -27.14 -4.33 2.76
N ASP A 93 -27.83 -5.29 3.37
CA ASP A 93 -27.23 -6.22 4.31
C ASP A 93 -26.65 -7.49 3.63
N ASP A 94 -26.86 -7.62 2.31
CA ASP A 94 -26.40 -8.77 1.52
C ASP A 94 -25.03 -8.52 0.87
N TRP A 95 -24.05 -8.21 1.69
CA TRP A 95 -22.68 -7.87 1.28
C TRP A 95 -22.00 -8.95 0.38
N GLU A 96 -22.48 -10.20 0.41
CA GLU A 96 -21.94 -11.27 -0.42
C GLU A 96 -22.32 -11.14 -1.90
N ASN A 97 -23.50 -10.58 -2.18
CA ASN A 97 -24.03 -10.40 -3.54
C ASN A 97 -24.00 -8.94 -4.01
N GLU A 98 -23.61 -8.02 -3.12
CA GLU A 98 -23.49 -6.61 -3.48
C GLU A 98 -22.09 -6.24 -3.95
N PRO A 99 -21.97 -5.17 -4.77
CA PRO A 99 -20.70 -4.87 -5.44
C PRO A 99 -19.67 -4.22 -4.54
N TRP A 100 -18.42 -4.53 -4.87
CA TRP A 100 -17.20 -3.88 -4.37
C TRP A 100 -16.49 -3.21 -5.54
N ASP A 101 -16.09 -1.97 -5.37
CA ASP A 101 -15.16 -1.28 -6.27
C ASP A 101 -13.74 -1.61 -5.81
N ILE A 102 -12.95 -2.21 -6.72
CA ILE A 102 -11.56 -2.59 -6.47
C ILE A 102 -10.68 -1.77 -7.40
N THR A 103 -9.84 -0.92 -6.85
CA THR A 103 -8.91 -0.07 -7.60
C THR A 103 -7.49 -0.50 -7.31
N ASP A 104 -6.74 -0.81 -8.36
CA ASP A 104 -5.31 -1.06 -8.34
C ASP A 104 -4.58 0.15 -8.92
N ASP A 105 -3.80 0.83 -8.07
CA ASP A 105 -2.92 1.91 -8.43
C ASP A 105 -1.49 1.40 -8.46
N GLU A 106 -0.91 1.37 -9.66
CA GLU A 106 0.47 0.92 -9.90
C GLU A 106 1.42 2.10 -9.89
N TYR A 107 2.45 2.01 -9.06
CA TYR A 107 3.47 3.05 -8.89
C TYR A 107 4.85 2.54 -9.30
N GLU A 108 5.58 3.34 -10.08
CA GLU A 108 6.99 3.11 -10.41
C GLU A 108 7.89 4.04 -9.58
N TYR A 109 8.97 3.48 -9.05
CA TYR A 109 9.97 4.23 -8.31
C TYR A 109 11.08 4.77 -9.21
N ASP A 110 11.25 6.10 -9.24
CA ASP A 110 12.41 6.75 -9.85
C ASP A 110 13.52 6.99 -8.80
N PRO A 111 14.60 6.17 -8.81
CA PRO A 111 15.67 6.29 -7.82
C PRO A 111 16.48 7.59 -7.94
N ASN A 112 16.45 8.25 -9.11
CA ASN A 112 17.17 9.52 -9.31
C ASN A 112 16.46 10.69 -8.64
N ARG A 113 15.16 10.57 -8.42
CA ARG A 113 14.30 11.59 -7.82
C ARG A 113 13.84 11.24 -6.42
N GLY A 114 13.97 9.98 -6.01
CA GLY A 114 13.34 9.49 -4.79
C GLY A 114 11.81 9.61 -4.84
N HIS A 115 11.21 9.31 -5.99
CA HIS A 115 9.83 9.63 -6.31
C HIS A 115 9.10 8.43 -6.88
N PHE A 116 7.84 8.25 -6.45
CA PHE A 116 6.90 7.30 -7.04
C PHE A 116 5.97 8.02 -8.03
N ALA A 117 5.96 7.55 -9.27
CA ALA A 117 5.04 8.02 -10.28
C ALA A 117 3.90 7.01 -10.47
N LEU A 118 2.66 7.48 -10.48
CA LEU A 118 1.51 6.65 -10.82
C LEU A 118 1.58 6.29 -12.31
N LEU A 119 1.75 5.00 -12.61
CA LEU A 119 1.78 4.47 -13.97
C LEU A 119 0.39 4.18 -14.50
N SER A 120 -0.41 3.53 -13.69
CA SER A 120 -1.75 3.11 -14.07
C SER A 120 -2.68 3.11 -12.86
N SER A 121 -3.96 3.33 -13.12
CA SER A 121 -5.04 3.16 -12.17
C SER A 121 -6.16 2.39 -12.86
N LYS A 122 -6.58 1.29 -12.27
CA LYS A 122 -7.61 0.43 -12.86
C LYS A 122 -8.63 0.06 -11.79
N THR A 123 -9.88 0.43 -12.04
CA THR A 123 -11.01 0.02 -11.20
C THR A 123 -11.83 -1.06 -11.89
N ILE A 124 -12.16 -2.10 -11.14
CA ILE A 124 -13.14 -3.13 -11.51
C ILE A 124 -14.19 -3.22 -10.42
N GLN A 125 -15.39 -3.68 -10.79
CA GLN A 125 -16.46 -3.94 -9.84
C GLN A 125 -16.77 -5.43 -9.82
N LEU A 126 -16.76 -6.04 -8.64
CA LEU A 126 -17.01 -7.46 -8.44
C LEU A 126 -17.90 -7.65 -7.20
N THR A 127 -18.68 -8.74 -7.20
CA THR A 127 -19.32 -9.25 -5.99
C THR A 127 -18.31 -10.03 -5.14
N TRP A 128 -18.63 -10.25 -3.87
CA TRP A 128 -17.77 -11.04 -2.98
C TRP A 128 -17.51 -12.46 -3.51
N SER A 129 -18.54 -13.09 -4.07
CA SER A 129 -18.43 -14.40 -4.69
C SER A 129 -17.42 -14.41 -5.86
N GLU A 130 -17.49 -13.40 -6.73
CA GLU A 130 -16.55 -13.28 -7.85
C GLU A 130 -15.12 -13.00 -7.39
N ILE A 131 -14.93 -12.25 -6.32
CA ILE A 131 -13.64 -12.00 -5.69
C ILE A 131 -13.02 -13.31 -5.22
N GLN A 132 -13.80 -14.15 -4.54
CA GLN A 132 -13.34 -15.46 -4.06
C GLN A 132 -13.06 -16.42 -5.21
N ASP A 133 -13.92 -16.48 -6.22
CA ASP A 133 -13.74 -17.35 -7.37
C ASP A 133 -12.50 -17.01 -8.21
N GLN A 134 -12.10 -15.73 -8.23
CA GLN A 134 -10.92 -15.26 -8.93
C GLN A 134 -9.65 -15.23 -8.05
N ASP A 135 -9.74 -15.69 -6.80
CA ASP A 135 -8.64 -15.66 -5.83
C ASP A 135 -8.02 -14.24 -5.67
N ILE A 136 -8.88 -13.22 -5.68
CA ILE A 136 -8.45 -11.84 -5.52
C ILE A 136 -8.29 -11.54 -4.04
N SER A 137 -7.06 -11.29 -3.61
CA SER A 137 -6.79 -10.80 -2.26
C SER A 137 -7.14 -9.32 -2.15
N LEU A 138 -8.10 -9.00 -1.27
CA LEU A 138 -8.47 -7.60 -1.01
C LEU A 138 -7.52 -6.91 -0.04
N CYS A 139 -7.02 -7.67 0.94
CA CYS A 139 -6.16 -7.18 2.01
C CYS A 139 -4.88 -8.03 1.97
N HIS A 140 -3.80 -7.43 1.49
CA HIS A 140 -2.60 -8.19 1.20
C HIS A 140 -1.35 -7.31 1.33
N PHE A 141 -0.36 -7.84 2.00
CA PHE A 141 0.98 -7.28 1.99
C PHE A 141 1.89 -8.32 1.33
N ASP A 142 2.08 -8.20 0.01
CA ASP A 142 2.87 -9.12 -0.79
C ASP A 142 4.18 -8.48 -1.25
N CYS A 143 5.09 -8.40 -0.30
CA CYS A 143 6.45 -7.97 -0.58
C CYS A 143 7.42 -9.05 -0.08
N PRO A 144 8.51 -9.33 -0.79
CA PRO A 144 9.51 -10.30 -0.34
C PRO A 144 10.06 -9.95 1.04
N GLY A 145 9.86 -10.85 2.00
CA GLY A 145 10.29 -10.66 3.40
C GLY A 145 9.21 -10.11 4.34
N ALA A 146 8.04 -9.72 3.81
CA ALA A 146 6.89 -9.42 4.63
C ALA A 146 6.22 -10.71 5.14
N GLY A 147 5.76 -10.70 6.36
CA GLY A 147 4.81 -11.72 6.84
C GLY A 147 3.47 -11.53 6.12
N ALA A 148 2.75 -12.62 5.88
CA ALA A 148 1.39 -12.53 5.36
C ALA A 148 0.53 -11.76 6.38
N GLY A 149 0.06 -10.59 6.02
CA GLY A 149 -0.81 -9.75 6.83
C GLY A 149 -2.21 -9.66 6.23
N CYS A 150 -3.15 -9.90 6.99
CA CYS A 150 -4.47 -9.43 7.27
C CYS A 150 -4.94 -10.12 8.51
#